data_dc408a1ec80bf3e0f4612bcffdaae39a
#
_entry.id   dc408a1ec80bf3e0f4612bcffdaae39a
#
_cell.length_a   1.000
_cell.length_b   1.000
_cell.length_c   1.000
_cell.angle_alpha   90.00
_cell.angle_beta   90.00
_cell.angle_gamma   90.00
#
_symmetry.space_group_name_H-M   'P 1'
#
loop_
_entity.id
_entity.type
_entity.pdbx_description
1 polymer ?
#
loop_
_entity_poly.entity_id
_entity_poly.type
_entity_poly.pdbx_seq_one_letter_code
_entity_poly.pdbx_strand_id
1 'polypeptide(L)'
;MYAIHIVAGSLALLTGYVALFAAKGATVHRESGTVFVYTMLTMAVAGFVIAVTRGVAPKINVPAALLTSYLVITSLTTVRPLATGARAVSVGGAIVALGVGVTMLALGIGGVVNGGTRGGMLAIPFFMFGVVGLLGGIGDLRVMQAGPLRGTARLARHLWRMCFALFIAALSFFIGQAKVIPEPLRIRPLLGLPVLLVLVTMFYWLWRVRVRQSLRGIVRVSAAEVA
;
A
#
# COMPACT_ATOMS: atom_id res chain seq x y z
N MET A 1 -4.46 14.77 -18.18
CA MET A 1 -4.00 13.65 -17.34
C MET A 1 -2.96 14.03 -16.29
N TYR A 2 -1.87 14.76 -16.62
CA TYR A 2 -0.87 15.18 -15.61
C TYR A 2 -1.46 16.00 -14.47
N ALA A 3 -2.28 17.02 -14.76
CA ALA A 3 -2.93 17.84 -13.73
C ALA A 3 -3.81 16.98 -12.79
N ILE A 4 -4.58 16.04 -13.34
CA ILE A 4 -5.43 15.12 -12.55
C ILE A 4 -4.55 14.26 -11.64
N HIS A 5 -3.45 13.70 -12.17
CA HIS A 5 -2.51 12.88 -11.39
C HIS A 5 -1.90 13.68 -10.23
N ILE A 6 -1.45 14.91 -10.50
CA ILE A 6 -0.82 15.78 -9.49
C ILE A 6 -1.83 16.17 -8.41
N VAL A 7 -3.00 16.69 -8.80
CA VAL A 7 -4.03 17.12 -7.83
C VAL A 7 -4.51 15.95 -6.98
N ALA A 8 -4.85 14.81 -7.64
CA ALA A 8 -5.28 13.61 -6.92
C ALA A 8 -4.17 13.07 -6.00
N GLY A 9 -2.91 13.06 -6.46
CA GLY A 9 -1.77 12.64 -5.65
C GLY A 9 -1.52 13.54 -4.44
N SER A 10 -1.61 14.85 -4.60
CA SER A 10 -1.48 15.80 -3.49
C SER A 10 -2.58 15.62 -2.45
N LEU A 11 -3.83 15.49 -2.90
CA LEU A 11 -4.96 15.22 -1.99
C LEU A 11 -4.82 13.85 -1.31
N ALA A 12 -4.34 12.83 -2.02
CA ALA A 12 -4.10 11.52 -1.45
C ALA A 12 -3.02 11.56 -0.36
N LEU A 13 -1.91 12.27 -0.58
CA LEU A 13 -0.89 12.46 0.45
C LEU A 13 -1.46 13.16 1.67
N LEU A 14 -2.11 14.32 1.50
CA LEU A 14 -2.68 15.08 2.61
C LEU A 14 -3.69 14.25 3.42
N THR A 15 -4.68 13.66 2.75
CA THR A 15 -5.73 12.90 3.43
C THR A 15 -5.22 11.57 3.99
N GLY A 16 -4.22 10.95 3.34
CA GLY A 16 -3.54 9.76 3.82
C GLY A 16 -2.79 10.02 5.13
N TYR A 17 -2.03 11.12 5.24
CA TYR A 17 -1.37 11.50 6.50
C TYR A 17 -2.38 11.87 7.58
N VAL A 18 -3.45 12.60 7.25
CA VAL A 18 -4.52 12.87 8.22
C VAL A 18 -5.11 11.56 8.75
N ALA A 19 -5.46 10.62 7.88
CA ALA A 19 -5.96 9.31 8.30
C ALA A 19 -4.93 8.51 9.11
N LEU A 20 -3.63 8.63 8.76
CA LEU A 20 -2.56 7.93 9.44
C LEU A 20 -2.42 8.35 10.91
N PHE A 21 -2.63 9.62 11.23
CA PHE A 21 -2.47 10.17 12.59
C PHE A 21 -3.79 10.32 13.35
N ALA A 22 -4.92 10.37 12.67
CA ALA A 22 -6.23 10.44 13.33
C ALA A 22 -6.51 9.21 14.21
N ALA A 23 -7.31 9.40 15.25
CA ALA A 23 -7.77 8.32 16.12
C ALA A 23 -8.49 7.25 15.29
N LYS A 24 -7.98 6.02 15.35
CA LYS A 24 -8.44 4.93 14.47
C LYS A 24 -9.92 4.61 14.70
N GLY A 25 -10.71 4.62 13.62
CA GLY A 25 -12.16 4.41 13.65
C GLY A 25 -13.00 5.65 14.01
N ALA A 26 -12.40 6.77 14.40
CA ALA A 26 -13.09 8.03 14.60
C ALA A 26 -13.56 8.67 13.26
N THR A 27 -14.43 9.66 13.33
CA THR A 27 -15.00 10.35 12.15
C THR A 27 -13.94 10.88 11.22
N VAL A 28 -12.95 11.62 11.74
CA VAL A 28 -11.83 12.16 10.95
C VAL A 28 -11.07 11.07 10.21
N HIS A 29 -10.76 9.94 10.87
CA HIS A 29 -10.10 8.79 10.22
C HIS A 29 -10.95 8.21 9.08
N ARG A 30 -12.26 8.08 9.29
CA ARG A 30 -13.14 7.48 8.28
C ARG A 30 -13.35 8.40 7.08
N GLU A 31 -13.54 9.70 7.31
CA GLU A 31 -13.76 10.68 6.25
C GLU A 31 -12.47 10.90 5.43
N SER A 32 -11.36 11.21 6.09
CA SER A 32 -10.07 11.38 5.41
C SER A 32 -9.63 10.10 4.70
N GLY A 33 -9.85 8.92 5.31
CA GLY A 33 -9.58 7.63 4.69
C GLY A 33 -10.45 7.36 3.47
N THR A 34 -11.70 7.84 3.45
CA THR A 34 -12.58 7.73 2.27
C THR A 34 -12.09 8.62 1.14
N VAL A 35 -11.74 9.88 1.42
CA VAL A 35 -11.14 10.79 0.43
C VAL A 35 -9.82 10.22 -0.10
N PHE A 36 -8.97 9.70 0.79
CA PHE A 36 -7.72 9.02 0.42
C PHE A 36 -7.96 7.90 -0.60
N VAL A 37 -8.96 7.04 -0.38
CA VAL A 37 -9.26 5.93 -1.31
C VAL A 37 -9.59 6.46 -2.70
N TYR A 38 -10.51 7.41 -2.82
CA TYR A 38 -10.92 7.94 -4.13
C TYR A 38 -9.78 8.67 -4.83
N THR A 39 -9.03 9.49 -4.11
CA THR A 39 -7.91 10.25 -4.69
C THR A 39 -6.75 9.35 -5.08
N MET A 40 -6.44 8.31 -4.28
CA MET A 40 -5.43 7.30 -4.63
C MET A 40 -5.79 6.51 -5.88
N LEU A 41 -7.05 6.08 -6.02
CA LEU A 41 -7.48 5.37 -7.21
C LEU A 41 -7.46 6.27 -8.45
N THR A 42 -7.91 7.52 -8.33
CA THR A 42 -7.83 8.51 -9.41
C THR A 42 -6.38 8.77 -9.82
N MET A 43 -5.49 8.95 -8.85
CA MET A 43 -4.06 9.13 -9.09
C MET A 43 -3.45 7.90 -9.80
N ALA A 44 -3.78 6.69 -9.33
CA ALA A 44 -3.25 5.46 -9.89
C ALA A 44 -3.72 5.24 -11.34
N VAL A 45 -5.01 5.46 -11.62
CA VAL A 45 -5.56 5.36 -12.99
C VAL A 45 -4.93 6.41 -13.90
N ALA A 46 -4.83 7.66 -13.47
CA ALA A 46 -4.18 8.71 -14.26
C ALA A 46 -2.68 8.40 -14.50
N GLY A 47 -1.97 7.89 -13.49
CA GLY A 47 -0.58 7.46 -13.60
C GLY A 47 -0.40 6.28 -14.56
N PHE A 48 -1.29 5.30 -14.52
CA PHE A 48 -1.32 4.19 -15.47
C PHE A 48 -1.47 4.69 -16.91
N VAL A 49 -2.47 5.55 -17.16
CA VAL A 49 -2.71 6.13 -18.49
C VAL A 49 -1.49 6.92 -18.97
N ILE A 50 -0.88 7.76 -18.12
CA ILE A 50 0.35 8.50 -18.48
C ILE A 50 1.49 7.54 -18.81
N ALA A 51 1.69 6.49 -18.02
CA ALA A 51 2.76 5.53 -18.22
C ALA A 51 2.63 4.80 -19.57
N VAL A 52 1.40 4.40 -19.92
CA VAL A 52 1.12 3.67 -21.17
C VAL A 52 1.14 4.61 -22.39
N THR A 53 0.44 5.75 -22.32
CA THR A 53 0.25 6.62 -23.50
C THR A 53 1.45 7.55 -23.76
N ARG A 54 2.22 7.89 -22.73
CA ARG A 54 3.38 8.80 -22.83
C ARG A 54 4.72 8.10 -22.65
N GLY A 55 4.74 6.79 -22.42
CA GLY A 55 5.96 6.02 -22.23
C GLY A 55 6.75 6.39 -20.96
N VAL A 56 6.11 6.98 -19.94
CA VAL A 56 6.79 7.45 -18.73
C VAL A 56 7.10 6.26 -17.81
N ALA A 57 8.33 5.75 -17.93
CA ALA A 57 8.86 4.61 -17.15
C ALA A 57 7.82 3.47 -16.98
N PRO A 58 7.22 2.92 -18.06
CA PRO A 58 6.09 2.01 -17.96
C PRO A 58 6.42 0.73 -17.19
N LYS A 59 7.69 0.28 -17.23
CA LYS A 59 8.14 -0.94 -16.52
C LYS A 59 8.01 -0.84 -15.00
N ILE A 60 7.86 0.35 -14.43
CA ILE A 60 7.68 0.55 -12.99
C ILE A 60 6.35 1.22 -12.67
N ASN A 61 5.93 2.22 -13.45
CA ASN A 61 4.72 2.97 -13.14
C ASN A 61 3.43 2.17 -13.39
N VAL A 62 3.41 1.29 -14.39
CA VAL A 62 2.25 0.40 -14.62
C VAL A 62 2.07 -0.57 -13.46
N PRO A 63 3.09 -1.36 -13.05
CA PRO A 63 2.96 -2.22 -11.86
C PRO A 63 2.67 -1.45 -10.57
N ALA A 64 3.26 -0.27 -10.40
CA ALA A 64 2.99 0.57 -9.23
C ALA A 64 1.52 1.00 -9.16
N ALA A 65 0.93 1.42 -10.28
CA ALA A 65 -0.48 1.81 -10.36
C ALA A 65 -1.41 0.63 -10.10
N LEU A 66 -1.13 -0.54 -10.70
CA LEU A 66 -1.90 -1.77 -10.49
C LEU A 66 -1.83 -2.24 -9.03
N LEU A 67 -0.62 -2.30 -8.46
CA LEU A 67 -0.42 -2.73 -7.08
C LEU A 67 -1.06 -1.76 -6.08
N THR A 68 -0.93 -0.45 -6.31
CA THR A 68 -1.56 0.57 -5.48
C THR A 68 -3.08 0.44 -5.50
N SER A 69 -3.68 0.31 -6.68
CA SER A 69 -5.12 0.11 -6.83
C SER A 69 -5.59 -1.17 -6.13
N TYR A 70 -4.85 -2.26 -6.31
CA TYR A 70 -5.09 -3.53 -5.63
C TYR A 70 -5.07 -3.38 -4.10
N LEU A 71 -4.03 -2.76 -3.55
CA LEU A 71 -3.88 -2.57 -2.11
C LEU A 71 -5.03 -1.74 -1.52
N VAL A 72 -5.39 -0.65 -2.17
CA VAL A 72 -6.47 0.26 -1.73
C VAL A 72 -7.82 -0.44 -1.77
N ILE A 73 -8.18 -1.06 -2.91
CA ILE A 73 -9.47 -1.74 -3.09
C ILE A 73 -9.62 -2.88 -2.10
N THR A 74 -8.63 -3.76 -2.01
CA THR A 74 -8.71 -4.95 -1.14
C THR A 74 -8.58 -4.59 0.34
N SER A 75 -7.95 -3.48 0.69
CA SER A 75 -7.97 -2.93 2.04
C SER A 75 -9.34 -2.37 2.40
N LEU A 76 -9.96 -1.59 1.51
CA LEU A 76 -11.30 -1.04 1.72
C LEU A 76 -12.33 -2.16 1.89
N THR A 77 -12.35 -3.14 0.98
CA THR A 77 -13.29 -4.26 1.03
C THR A 77 -13.08 -5.18 2.24
N THR A 78 -11.91 -5.13 2.87
CA THR A 78 -11.66 -5.81 4.14
C THR A 78 -12.48 -5.21 5.28
N VAL A 79 -12.66 -3.90 5.35
CA VAL A 79 -13.39 -3.19 6.43
C VAL A 79 -14.81 -2.79 6.03
N ARG A 80 -15.09 -2.70 4.73
CA ARG A 80 -16.42 -2.47 4.14
C ARG A 80 -16.70 -3.56 3.12
N PRO A 81 -17.15 -4.74 3.54
CA PRO A 81 -17.42 -5.87 2.64
C PRO A 81 -18.46 -5.49 1.59
N LEU A 82 -18.24 -5.97 0.37
CA LEU A 82 -19.19 -5.80 -0.73
C LEU A 82 -20.39 -6.74 -0.53
N ALA A 83 -21.58 -6.26 -0.80
CA ALA A 83 -22.79 -7.08 -0.80
C ALA A 83 -22.80 -8.08 -1.96
N THR A 84 -22.33 -7.66 -3.14
CA THR A 84 -22.21 -8.47 -4.36
C THR A 84 -20.83 -8.35 -4.96
N GLY A 85 -20.40 -9.34 -5.76
CA GLY A 85 -19.13 -9.29 -6.47
C GLY A 85 -17.87 -9.44 -5.61
N ALA A 86 -17.99 -9.67 -4.30
CA ALA A 86 -16.85 -9.79 -3.39
C ALA A 86 -15.83 -10.86 -3.84
N ARG A 87 -16.32 -12.00 -4.37
CA ARG A 87 -15.45 -13.07 -4.89
C ARG A 87 -14.68 -12.62 -6.13
N ALA A 88 -15.34 -11.94 -7.07
CA ALA A 88 -14.70 -11.44 -8.29
C ALA A 88 -13.58 -10.42 -7.98
N VAL A 89 -13.84 -9.49 -7.05
CA VAL A 89 -12.84 -8.52 -6.58
C VAL A 89 -11.67 -9.23 -5.88
N SER A 90 -11.93 -10.25 -5.07
CA SER A 90 -10.88 -11.00 -4.38
C SER A 90 -10.02 -11.81 -5.37
N VAL A 91 -10.65 -12.53 -6.30
CA VAL A 91 -9.95 -13.33 -7.31
C VAL A 91 -9.17 -12.43 -8.28
N GLY A 92 -9.83 -11.40 -8.84
CA GLY A 92 -9.19 -10.45 -9.76
C GLY A 92 -8.02 -9.71 -9.08
N GLY A 93 -8.23 -9.29 -7.83
CA GLY A 93 -7.17 -8.68 -7.02
C GLY A 93 -5.98 -9.61 -6.78
N ALA A 94 -6.23 -10.87 -6.45
CA ALA A 94 -5.16 -11.86 -6.26
C ALA A 94 -4.38 -12.12 -7.57
N ILE A 95 -5.07 -12.23 -8.72
CA ILE A 95 -4.43 -12.39 -10.03
C ILE A 95 -3.52 -11.19 -10.34
N VAL A 96 -4.02 -9.97 -10.16
CA VAL A 96 -3.23 -8.75 -10.39
C VAL A 96 -2.01 -8.72 -9.46
N ALA A 97 -2.20 -8.97 -8.17
CA ALA A 97 -1.12 -8.92 -7.20
C ALA A 97 -0.03 -9.97 -7.47
N LEU A 98 -0.42 -11.23 -7.77
CA LEU A 98 0.52 -12.30 -8.10
C LEU A 98 1.22 -12.03 -9.44
N GLY A 99 0.49 -11.57 -10.45
CA GLY A 99 1.05 -11.20 -11.74
C GLY A 99 2.09 -10.08 -11.62
N VAL A 100 1.76 -9.01 -10.91
CA VAL A 100 2.72 -7.93 -10.59
C VAL A 100 3.88 -8.48 -9.79
N GLY A 101 3.59 -9.31 -8.78
CA GLY A 101 4.60 -9.90 -7.90
C GLY A 101 5.67 -10.68 -8.67
N VAL A 102 5.23 -11.64 -9.48
CA VAL A 102 6.13 -12.48 -10.30
C VAL A 102 6.90 -11.64 -11.33
N THR A 103 6.20 -10.76 -12.07
CA THR A 103 6.83 -9.93 -13.10
C THR A 103 7.89 -9.01 -12.49
N MET A 104 7.60 -8.39 -11.37
CA MET A 104 8.54 -7.47 -10.72
C MET A 104 9.76 -8.22 -10.16
N LEU A 105 9.59 -9.40 -9.55
CA LEU A 105 10.74 -10.21 -9.13
C LEU A 105 11.61 -10.64 -10.31
N ALA A 106 11.00 -11.10 -11.40
CA ALA A 106 11.75 -11.48 -12.59
C ALA A 106 12.55 -10.30 -13.18
N LEU A 107 11.95 -9.10 -13.21
CA LEU A 107 12.64 -7.87 -13.63
C LEU A 107 13.74 -7.46 -12.65
N GLY A 108 13.52 -7.63 -11.34
CA GLY A 108 14.51 -7.37 -10.30
C GLY A 108 15.72 -8.29 -10.40
N ILE A 109 15.51 -9.60 -10.53
CA ILE A 109 16.55 -10.61 -10.72
C ILE A 109 17.34 -10.30 -11.99
N GLY A 110 16.65 -10.07 -13.11
CA GLY A 110 17.29 -9.67 -14.36
C GLY A 110 18.10 -8.38 -14.26
N GLY A 111 17.70 -7.45 -13.40
CA GLY A 111 18.46 -6.24 -13.09
C GLY A 111 19.76 -6.54 -12.36
N VAL A 112 19.72 -7.41 -11.34
CA VAL A 112 20.90 -7.80 -10.57
C VAL A 112 21.92 -8.54 -11.46
N VAL A 113 21.45 -9.51 -12.25
CA VAL A 113 22.30 -10.27 -13.19
C VAL A 113 23.00 -9.34 -14.19
N ASN A 114 22.36 -8.23 -14.59
CA ASN A 114 22.91 -7.24 -15.50
C ASN A 114 23.57 -6.05 -14.78
N GLY A 115 24.20 -6.25 -13.63
CA GLY A 115 24.97 -5.24 -12.93
C GLY A 115 24.19 -4.37 -11.93
N GLY A 116 23.06 -4.85 -11.41
CA GLY A 116 22.29 -4.17 -10.35
C GLY A 116 21.36 -3.07 -10.83
N THR A 117 21.37 -2.76 -12.12
CA THR A 117 20.49 -1.75 -12.74
C THR A 117 19.76 -2.35 -13.94
N ARG A 118 18.57 -1.83 -14.24
CA ARG A 118 17.81 -2.18 -15.42
C ARG A 118 17.25 -0.91 -16.06
N GLY A 119 17.73 -0.57 -17.25
CA GLY A 119 17.34 0.67 -17.94
C GLY A 119 17.63 1.93 -17.13
N GLY A 120 18.77 1.99 -16.43
CA GLY A 120 19.16 3.09 -15.57
C GLY A 120 18.49 3.15 -14.19
N MET A 121 17.62 2.17 -13.86
CA MET A 121 16.93 2.10 -12.57
C MET A 121 17.57 1.04 -11.67
N LEU A 122 17.67 1.33 -10.37
CA LEU A 122 18.07 0.33 -9.37
C LEU A 122 17.07 -0.83 -9.29
N ALA A 123 17.54 -2.05 -9.07
CA ALA A 123 16.70 -3.24 -8.95
C ALA A 123 15.79 -3.25 -7.70
N ILE A 124 16.13 -2.45 -6.67
CA ILE A 124 15.43 -2.40 -5.37
C ILE A 124 13.90 -2.16 -5.50
N PRO A 125 13.41 -1.18 -6.28
CA PRO A 125 11.97 -0.99 -6.43
C PRO A 125 11.25 -2.19 -7.04
N PHE A 126 11.89 -2.93 -7.92
CA PHE A 126 11.33 -4.13 -8.53
C PHE A 126 11.16 -5.25 -7.48
N PHE A 127 12.15 -5.46 -6.62
CA PHE A 127 12.04 -6.41 -5.51
C PHE A 127 10.98 -5.99 -4.51
N MET A 128 10.90 -4.71 -4.16
CA MET A 128 9.88 -4.19 -3.26
C MET A 128 8.47 -4.47 -3.78
N PHE A 129 8.15 -4.09 -5.01
CA PHE A 129 6.84 -4.35 -5.61
C PHE A 129 6.58 -5.84 -5.79
N GLY A 130 7.63 -6.60 -6.15
CA GLY A 130 7.55 -8.04 -6.30
C GLY A 130 7.15 -8.75 -5.01
N VAL A 131 7.88 -8.48 -3.92
CA VAL A 131 7.60 -9.08 -2.60
C VAL A 131 6.21 -8.67 -2.09
N VAL A 132 5.85 -7.40 -2.19
CA VAL A 132 4.55 -6.91 -1.73
C VAL A 132 3.40 -7.50 -2.54
N GLY A 133 3.55 -7.62 -3.86
CA GLY A 133 2.57 -8.27 -4.72
C GLY A 133 2.34 -9.73 -4.33
N LEU A 134 3.43 -10.49 -4.13
CA LEU A 134 3.33 -11.89 -3.70
C LEU A 134 2.71 -12.03 -2.31
N LEU A 135 3.18 -11.26 -1.33
CA LEU A 135 2.62 -11.28 0.03
C LEU A 135 1.12 -10.94 0.04
N GLY A 136 0.73 -9.94 -0.75
CA GLY A 136 -0.66 -9.55 -0.91
C GLY A 136 -1.51 -10.66 -1.54
N GLY A 137 -1.09 -11.17 -2.70
CA GLY A 137 -1.82 -12.20 -3.45
C GLY A 137 -1.91 -13.53 -2.71
N ILE A 138 -0.79 -14.03 -2.14
CA ILE A 138 -0.80 -15.24 -1.30
C ILE A 138 -1.70 -15.06 -0.07
N GLY A 139 -1.66 -13.87 0.56
CA GLY A 139 -2.54 -13.54 1.67
C GLY A 139 -4.02 -13.60 1.27
N ASP A 140 -4.37 -13.19 0.03
CA ASP A 140 -5.73 -13.25 -0.47
C ASP A 140 -6.19 -14.68 -0.76
N LEU A 141 -5.31 -15.50 -1.34
CA LEU A 141 -5.59 -16.94 -1.54
C LEU A 141 -5.90 -17.61 -0.20
N ARG A 142 -5.10 -17.34 0.84
CA ARG A 142 -5.36 -17.87 2.20
C ARG A 142 -6.72 -17.41 2.75
N VAL A 143 -7.09 -16.15 2.56
CA VAL A 143 -8.38 -15.62 3.02
C VAL A 143 -9.54 -16.24 2.24
N MET A 144 -9.38 -16.48 0.94
CA MET A 144 -10.40 -17.16 0.13
C MET A 144 -10.62 -18.62 0.57
N GLN A 145 -9.58 -19.31 1.05
CA GLN A 145 -9.66 -20.68 1.55
C GLN A 145 -10.20 -20.75 2.99
N ALA A 146 -9.68 -19.87 3.87
CA ALA A 146 -10.01 -19.90 5.31
C ALA A 146 -11.28 -19.12 5.69
N GLY A 147 -11.82 -18.34 4.76
CA GLY A 147 -12.99 -17.48 5.01
C GLY A 147 -12.65 -16.06 5.50
N PRO A 148 -13.67 -15.23 5.76
CA PRO A 148 -13.51 -13.82 6.08
C PRO A 148 -12.72 -13.57 7.35
N LEU A 149 -11.76 -12.64 7.29
CA LEU A 149 -10.97 -12.21 8.45
C LEU A 149 -11.83 -11.47 9.48
N ARG A 150 -11.59 -11.74 10.77
CA ARG A 150 -12.26 -11.08 11.90
C ARG A 150 -11.23 -10.45 12.84
N GLY A 151 -11.71 -9.55 13.70
CA GLY A 151 -10.91 -8.95 14.76
C GLY A 151 -9.61 -8.30 14.29
N THR A 152 -8.53 -8.63 14.96
CA THR A 152 -7.20 -8.05 14.72
C THR A 152 -6.60 -8.43 13.38
N ALA A 153 -6.88 -9.62 12.85
CA ALA A 153 -6.39 -10.02 11.52
C ALA A 153 -6.99 -9.14 10.41
N ARG A 154 -8.29 -8.79 10.53
CA ARG A 154 -8.97 -7.85 9.64
C ARG A 154 -8.33 -6.45 9.71
N LEU A 155 -8.09 -5.96 10.93
CA LEU A 155 -7.46 -4.65 11.14
C LEU A 155 -6.02 -4.62 10.62
N ALA A 156 -5.23 -5.66 10.89
CA ALA A 156 -3.85 -5.76 10.41
C ALA A 156 -3.80 -5.75 8.87
N ARG A 157 -4.69 -6.50 8.20
CA ARG A 157 -4.76 -6.52 6.73
C ARG A 157 -5.11 -5.14 6.16
N HIS A 158 -6.11 -4.46 6.73
CA HIS A 158 -6.47 -3.09 6.34
C HIS A 158 -5.29 -2.13 6.55
N LEU A 159 -4.70 -2.15 7.74
CA LEU A 159 -3.63 -1.25 8.13
C LEU A 159 -2.42 -1.33 7.18
N TRP A 160 -1.84 -2.54 7.00
CA TRP A 160 -0.62 -2.64 6.22
C TRP A 160 -0.83 -2.27 4.75
N ARG A 161 -2.00 -2.60 4.17
CA ARG A 161 -2.31 -2.28 2.78
C ARG A 161 -2.51 -0.79 2.54
N MET A 162 -3.26 -0.09 3.42
CA MET A 162 -3.44 1.36 3.31
C MET A 162 -2.13 2.10 3.54
N CYS A 163 -1.37 1.72 4.58
CA CYS A 163 -0.08 2.33 4.84
C CYS A 163 0.92 2.08 3.71
N PHE A 164 0.93 0.88 3.13
CA PHE A 164 1.84 0.60 2.02
C PHE A 164 1.45 1.35 0.73
N ALA A 165 0.15 1.51 0.46
CA ALA A 165 -0.31 2.37 -0.63
C ALA A 165 0.12 3.84 -0.41
N LEU A 166 -0.04 4.37 0.80
CA LEU A 166 0.46 5.71 1.15
C LEU A 166 1.99 5.80 1.05
N PHE A 167 2.71 4.76 1.45
CA PHE A 167 4.17 4.67 1.30
C PHE A 167 4.61 4.75 -0.16
N ILE A 168 3.94 4.04 -1.07
CA ILE A 168 4.22 4.14 -2.52
C ILE A 168 4.03 5.58 -3.00
N ALA A 169 2.93 6.24 -2.63
CA ALA A 169 2.66 7.62 -3.02
C ALA A 169 3.71 8.59 -2.44
N ALA A 170 4.05 8.45 -1.16
CA ALA A 170 5.05 9.27 -0.50
C ALA A 170 6.46 9.07 -1.13
N LEU A 171 6.85 7.82 -1.36
CA LEU A 171 8.13 7.49 -2.02
C LEU A 171 8.20 8.10 -3.43
N SER A 172 7.13 7.94 -4.21
CA SER A 172 7.05 8.47 -5.58
C SER A 172 7.12 10.00 -5.60
N PHE A 173 6.49 10.68 -4.66
CA PHE A 173 6.51 12.15 -4.59
C PHE A 173 7.84 12.66 -4.02
N PHE A 174 8.18 12.31 -2.79
CA PHE A 174 9.33 12.91 -2.09
C PHE A 174 10.68 12.49 -2.68
N ILE A 175 10.81 11.25 -3.13
CA ILE A 175 12.05 10.74 -3.70
C ILE A 175 12.02 10.77 -5.24
N GLY A 176 10.93 10.28 -5.84
CA GLY A 176 10.80 10.18 -7.29
C GLY A 176 10.64 11.53 -7.99
N GLN A 177 10.02 12.53 -7.34
CA GLN A 177 9.79 13.87 -7.86
C GLN A 177 10.56 14.95 -7.08
N ALA A 178 11.66 14.62 -6.45
CA ALA A 178 12.47 15.56 -5.67
C ALA A 178 12.78 16.88 -6.40
N LYS A 179 12.89 16.84 -7.74
CA LYS A 179 13.15 18.02 -8.57
C LYS A 179 12.09 19.14 -8.51
N VAL A 180 10.84 18.82 -8.14
CA VAL A 180 9.76 19.82 -8.00
C VAL A 180 9.77 20.49 -6.63
N ILE A 181 10.56 19.98 -5.69
CA ILE A 181 10.71 20.52 -4.33
C ILE A 181 11.76 21.66 -4.38
N PRO A 182 11.54 22.80 -3.71
CA PRO A 182 12.50 23.90 -3.65
C PRO A 182 13.88 23.43 -3.19
N GLU A 183 14.93 23.96 -3.81
CA GLU A 183 16.32 23.54 -3.55
C GLU A 183 16.73 23.52 -2.08
N PRO A 184 16.39 24.50 -1.24
CA PRO A 184 16.75 24.48 0.18
C PRO A 184 16.16 23.29 0.96
N LEU A 185 15.04 22.74 0.49
CA LEU A 185 14.37 21.59 1.09
C LEU A 185 14.73 20.25 0.43
N ARG A 186 15.52 20.27 -0.66
CA ARG A 186 15.91 19.08 -1.44
C ARG A 186 17.06 18.30 -0.79
N ILE A 187 17.05 18.20 0.51
CA ILE A 187 18.02 17.44 1.30
C ILE A 187 17.55 16.01 1.39
N ARG A 188 18.33 15.03 0.90
CA ARG A 188 17.92 13.60 0.86
C ARG A 188 17.38 13.07 2.18
N PRO A 189 18.01 13.28 3.35
CA PRO A 189 17.45 12.86 4.62
C PRO A 189 16.08 13.49 4.91
N LEU A 190 15.90 14.79 4.62
CA LEU A 190 14.64 15.50 4.83
C LEU A 190 13.51 14.94 3.97
N LEU A 191 13.80 14.64 2.70
CA LEU A 191 12.84 14.02 1.80
C LEU A 191 12.48 12.57 2.20
N GLY A 192 13.39 11.88 2.87
CA GLY A 192 13.17 10.53 3.39
C GLY A 192 12.29 10.50 4.64
N LEU A 193 12.24 11.57 5.43
CA LEU A 193 11.48 11.60 6.68
C LEU A 193 9.98 11.28 6.52
N PRO A 194 9.22 11.91 5.61
CA PRO A 194 7.81 11.58 5.42
C PRO A 194 7.62 10.12 5.02
N VAL A 195 8.47 9.60 4.15
CA VAL A 195 8.42 8.21 3.68
C VAL A 195 8.66 7.23 4.83
N LEU A 196 9.72 7.48 5.62
CA LEU A 196 10.06 6.67 6.79
C LEU A 196 8.97 6.72 7.86
N LEU A 197 8.36 7.87 8.07
CA LEU A 197 7.29 8.08 9.03
C LEU A 197 6.08 7.16 8.77
N VAL A 198 5.72 6.94 7.51
CA VAL A 198 4.65 5.99 7.14
C VAL A 198 5.03 4.58 7.56
N LEU A 199 6.25 4.13 7.27
CA LEU A 199 6.71 2.78 7.63
C LEU A 199 6.79 2.58 9.14
N VAL A 200 7.39 3.52 9.86
CA VAL A 200 7.50 3.47 11.33
C VAL A 200 6.11 3.40 11.97
N THR A 201 5.20 4.24 11.52
CA THR A 201 3.81 4.24 12.02
C THR A 201 3.09 2.93 11.69
N MET A 202 3.29 2.40 10.48
CA MET A 202 2.74 1.11 10.07
C MET A 202 3.23 -0.02 10.98
N PHE A 203 4.54 -0.15 11.20
CA PHE A 203 5.11 -1.19 12.04
C PHE A 203 4.70 -1.04 13.51
N TYR A 204 4.68 0.19 14.05
CA TYR A 204 4.18 0.47 15.38
C TYR A 204 2.75 -0.03 15.58
N TRP A 205 1.83 0.30 14.66
CA TRP A 205 0.44 -0.13 14.78
C TRP A 205 0.25 -1.63 14.54
N LEU A 206 1.00 -2.24 13.62
CA LEU A 206 0.96 -3.70 13.41
C LEU A 206 1.42 -4.44 14.67
N TRP A 207 2.52 -3.99 15.26
CA TRP A 207 3.00 -4.54 16.53
C TRP A 207 1.96 -4.37 17.65
N ARG A 208 1.43 -3.16 17.83
CA ARG A 208 0.42 -2.86 18.85
C ARG A 208 -0.86 -3.70 18.71
N VAL A 209 -1.34 -3.90 17.48
CA VAL A 209 -2.52 -4.73 17.19
C VAL A 209 -2.25 -6.19 17.56
N ARG A 210 -1.07 -6.72 17.26
CA ARG A 210 -0.69 -8.11 17.59
C ARG A 210 -0.48 -8.32 19.10
N VAL A 211 0.26 -7.45 19.76
CA VAL A 211 0.56 -7.58 21.20
C VAL A 211 -0.71 -7.48 22.05
N ARG A 212 -1.62 -6.55 21.75
CA ARG A 212 -2.90 -6.46 22.48
C ARG A 212 -3.76 -7.72 22.36
N GLN A 213 -3.67 -8.42 21.26
CA GLN A 213 -4.39 -9.69 21.10
C GLN A 213 -3.77 -10.79 21.97
N SER A 214 -2.46 -10.90 21.98
CA SER A 214 -1.74 -11.87 22.81
C SER A 214 -2.05 -11.68 24.30
N LEU A 215 -1.96 -10.44 24.79
CA LEU A 215 -2.25 -10.13 26.21
C LEU A 215 -3.72 -10.44 26.59
N ARG A 216 -4.69 -10.14 25.74
CA ARG A 216 -6.10 -10.47 25.98
C ARG A 216 -6.36 -11.98 25.98
N GLY A 217 -5.60 -12.73 25.21
CA GLY A 217 -5.65 -14.20 25.20
C GLY A 217 -5.15 -14.76 26.56
N ILE A 218 -4.02 -14.28 27.04
CA ILE A 218 -3.41 -14.71 28.32
C ILE A 218 -4.34 -14.40 29.49
N VAL A 219 -4.91 -13.20 29.57
CA VAL A 219 -5.83 -12.81 30.64
C VAL A 219 -7.09 -13.65 30.65
N ARG A 220 -7.63 -14.06 29.49
CA ARG A 220 -8.82 -14.93 29.42
C ARG A 220 -8.54 -16.36 29.86
N VAL A 221 -7.36 -16.90 29.54
CA VAL A 221 -6.96 -18.25 29.99
C VAL A 221 -6.78 -18.27 31.49
N SER A 222 -6.10 -17.27 32.07
CA SER A 222 -5.93 -17.16 33.51
C SER A 222 -7.23 -16.99 34.29
N ALA A 223 -8.22 -16.27 33.73
CA ALA A 223 -9.54 -16.13 34.35
C ALA A 223 -10.38 -17.42 34.28
N ALA A 224 -10.17 -18.27 33.28
CA ALA A 224 -10.84 -19.55 33.13
C ALA A 224 -10.24 -20.67 34.00
N GLU A 225 -8.98 -20.53 34.41
CA GLU A 225 -8.29 -21.47 35.33
C GLU A 225 -8.58 -21.19 36.81
N VAL A 226 -9.13 -20.01 37.14
CA VAL A 226 -9.45 -19.58 38.51
C VAL A 226 -10.95 -19.70 38.81
N ALA A 227 -11.80 -20.02 37.85
CA ALA A 227 -13.23 -20.22 37.96
C ALA A 227 -13.60 -21.71 37.94
#